data_b21a47cca46e9ac5c1711accd0a3a0f6
#
_entry.id   b21a47cca46e9ac5c1711accd0a3a0f6
#
_cell.length_a   1.000
_cell.length_b   1.000
_cell.length_c   1.000
_cell.angle_alpha   90.00
_cell.angle_beta   90.00
_cell.angle_gamma   90.00
#
_symmetry.space_group_name_H-M   'P 1'
#
loop_
_entity.id
_entity.type
_entity.pdbx_description
1 polymer ?
#
loop_
_entity_poly.entity_id
_entity_poly.type
_entity_poly.pdbx_seq_one_letter_code
_entity_poly.pdbx_strand_id
1 'polypeptide(L)'
;MFDVYNLLDIEPVKAEKAYFWDRDGNKYLDFYGGHAVISIGHSHPRYVELVTGQLNRIGFYSNAVKNHLQEELERKLRELSGCTDYNL
;
A
#
# COMPACT_ATOMS: atom_id res chain seq x y z
N MET A 1 17.19 -17.76 5.18
CA MET A 1 16.99 -16.62 4.24
C MET A 1 18.28 -16.43 3.45
N PHE A 2 18.20 -16.14 2.17
CA PHE A 2 19.37 -15.92 1.32
C PHE A 2 20.03 -14.57 1.63
N ASP A 3 21.35 -14.52 1.71
CA ASP A 3 22.13 -13.29 1.87
C ASP A 3 22.25 -12.58 0.51
N VAL A 4 21.28 -11.76 0.18
CA VAL A 4 21.26 -11.01 -1.07
C VAL A 4 21.89 -9.62 -0.92
N TYR A 5 21.72 -9.00 0.24
CA TYR A 5 22.28 -7.69 0.60
C TYR A 5 22.33 -7.54 2.13
N ASN A 6 23.18 -6.62 2.61
CA ASN A 6 23.27 -6.34 4.03
C ASN A 6 22.02 -5.67 4.54
N LEU A 7 21.40 -6.21 5.58
CA LEU A 7 20.28 -5.61 6.27
C LEU A 7 20.75 -4.53 7.25
N LEU A 8 19.97 -3.49 7.41
CA LEU A 8 20.13 -2.54 8.51
C LEU A 8 19.67 -3.23 9.81
N ASP A 9 20.37 -2.98 10.91
CA ASP A 9 20.02 -3.51 12.23
C ASP A 9 18.90 -2.67 12.88
N ILE A 10 17.78 -2.59 12.18
CA ILE A 10 16.56 -1.89 12.59
C ILE A 10 15.38 -2.80 12.27
N GLU A 11 14.51 -3.06 13.24
CA GLU A 11 13.30 -3.85 13.06
C GLU A 11 12.07 -2.98 13.28
N PRO A 12 11.49 -2.39 12.23
CA PRO A 12 10.23 -1.65 12.35
C PRO A 12 9.09 -2.55 12.80
N VAL A 13 8.37 -2.14 13.85
CA VAL A 13 7.25 -2.92 14.41
C VAL A 13 5.93 -2.16 14.41
N LYS A 14 5.97 -0.83 14.26
CA LYS A 14 4.81 0.05 14.19
C LYS A 14 5.13 1.24 13.31
N ALA A 15 4.14 1.70 12.56
CA ALA A 15 4.29 2.90 11.73
C ALA A 15 2.99 3.70 11.68
N GLU A 16 3.11 5.03 11.61
CA GLU A 16 1.99 5.96 11.48
C GLU A 16 2.44 7.23 10.77
N LYS A 17 1.71 7.65 9.75
CA LYS A 17 2.03 8.83 8.93
C LYS A 17 3.46 8.75 8.38
N ALA A 18 4.32 9.69 8.72
CA ALA A 18 5.71 9.77 8.27
C ALA A 18 6.71 9.15 9.27
N TYR A 19 6.25 8.41 10.25
CA TYR A 19 7.09 7.86 11.30
C TYR A 19 6.96 6.35 11.43
N PHE A 20 8.04 5.70 11.88
CA PHE A 20 7.97 4.33 12.37
C PHE A 20 8.75 4.18 13.69
N TRP A 21 8.46 3.11 14.39
CA TRP A 21 9.13 2.72 15.65
C TRP A 21 9.73 1.34 15.50
N ASP A 22 10.93 1.19 16.03
CA ASP A 22 11.57 -0.12 16.09
C ASP A 22 11.11 -0.92 17.33
N ARG A 23 11.64 -2.13 17.44
CA ARG A 23 11.38 -3.03 18.57
C ARG A 23 11.77 -2.43 19.92
N ASP A 24 12.80 -1.60 19.96
CA ASP A 24 13.33 -0.97 21.17
C ASP A 24 12.59 0.34 21.52
N GLY A 25 11.60 0.73 20.75
CA GLY A 25 10.79 1.92 20.96
C GLY A 25 11.39 3.21 20.40
N ASN A 26 12.46 3.14 19.63
CA ASN A 26 13.05 4.30 18.98
C ASN A 26 12.13 4.78 17.84
N LYS A 27 11.93 6.09 17.75
CA LYS A 27 11.11 6.74 16.72
C LYS A 27 12.00 7.28 15.61
N TYR A 28 11.63 6.98 14.38
CA TYR A 28 12.32 7.42 13.16
C TYR A 28 11.38 8.22 12.27
N LEU A 29 11.90 9.29 11.67
CA LEU A 29 11.24 9.97 10.56
C LEU A 29 11.57 9.20 9.27
N ASP A 30 10.53 8.70 8.60
CA ASP A 30 10.68 7.82 7.44
C ASP A 30 10.73 8.62 6.13
N PHE A 31 11.93 8.88 5.61
CA PHE A 31 12.16 9.41 4.28
C PHE A 31 12.28 8.36 3.18
N TYR A 32 12.31 7.07 3.55
CA TYR A 32 12.44 5.98 2.61
C TYR A 32 11.10 5.45 2.10
N GLY A 33 10.11 5.38 2.99
CA GLY A 33 8.74 4.97 2.66
C GLY A 33 8.61 3.57 2.08
N GLY A 34 9.53 2.65 2.43
CA GLY A 34 9.53 1.29 1.90
C GLY A 34 9.65 1.28 0.36
N HIS A 35 10.75 1.78 -0.20
CA HIS A 35 10.96 2.02 -1.64
C HIS A 35 9.94 3.00 -2.24
N ALA A 36 9.58 4.04 -1.51
CA ALA A 36 8.59 5.05 -1.89
C ALA A 36 7.17 4.48 -2.14
N VAL A 37 6.85 3.32 -1.59
CA VAL A 37 5.53 2.69 -1.77
C VAL A 37 4.47 3.35 -0.89
N ILE A 38 4.86 3.84 0.30
CA ILE A 38 3.91 4.40 1.28
C ILE A 38 3.65 5.89 0.98
N SER A 39 3.04 6.17 -0.15
CA SER A 39 2.82 7.54 -0.65
C SER A 39 1.79 8.35 0.18
N ILE A 40 0.82 7.69 0.82
CA ILE A 40 -0.22 8.32 1.64
C ILE A 40 0.11 8.33 3.13
N GLY A 41 1.32 7.90 3.50
CA GLY A 41 1.73 7.68 4.88
C GLY A 41 1.35 6.31 5.41
N HIS A 42 2.06 5.88 6.44
CA HIS A 42 1.82 4.61 7.11
C HIS A 42 0.46 4.59 7.82
N SER A 43 -0.21 3.46 7.74
CA SER A 43 -1.45 3.18 8.51
C SER A 43 -2.53 4.26 8.35
N HIS A 44 -2.68 4.80 7.13
CA HIS A 44 -3.71 5.79 6.85
C HIS A 44 -5.09 5.22 7.22
N PRO A 45 -5.87 5.87 8.10
CA PRO A 45 -7.11 5.29 8.66
C PRO A 45 -8.12 4.88 7.59
N ARG A 46 -8.29 5.70 6.55
CA ARG A 46 -9.22 5.40 5.45
C ARG A 46 -8.77 4.20 4.62
N TYR A 47 -7.48 4.08 4.36
CA TYR A 47 -6.92 2.93 3.65
C TYR A 47 -7.11 1.64 4.46
N VAL A 48 -6.80 1.66 5.76
CA VAL A 48 -6.97 0.51 6.66
C VAL A 48 -8.44 0.08 6.71
N GLU A 49 -9.36 1.02 6.85
CA GLU A 49 -10.82 0.76 6.85
C GLU A 49 -11.27 0.07 5.57
N LEU A 50 -10.90 0.62 4.40
CA LEU A 50 -11.32 0.09 3.10
C LEU A 50 -10.76 -1.30 2.82
N VAL A 51 -9.46 -1.50 3.08
CA VAL A 51 -8.82 -2.81 2.86
C VAL A 51 -9.38 -3.86 3.81
N THR A 52 -9.54 -3.53 5.08
CA THR A 52 -10.13 -4.44 6.08
C THR A 52 -11.56 -4.83 5.69
N GLY A 53 -12.38 -3.86 5.30
CA GLY A 53 -13.74 -4.11 4.83
C GLY A 53 -13.80 -5.00 3.60
N GLN A 54 -12.90 -4.80 2.66
CA GLN A 54 -12.83 -5.64 1.45
C GLN A 54 -12.34 -7.06 1.75
N LEU A 55 -11.34 -7.20 2.62
CA LEU A 55 -10.85 -8.52 3.06
C LEU A 55 -11.92 -9.34 3.78
N ASN A 56 -12.78 -8.69 4.57
CA ASN A 56 -13.92 -9.35 5.23
C ASN A 56 -14.99 -9.85 4.24
N ARG A 57 -15.07 -9.27 3.04
CA ARG A 57 -15.99 -9.71 1.98
C ARG A 57 -15.33 -10.72 1.05
N ILE A 58 -14.26 -10.30 0.39
CA ILE A 58 -13.46 -11.14 -0.50
C ILE A 58 -12.10 -10.48 -0.74
N GLY A 59 -11.01 -11.19 -0.36
CA GLY A 59 -9.66 -10.70 -0.54
C GLY A 59 -9.08 -10.99 -1.91
N PHE A 60 -9.46 -12.11 -2.52
CA PHE A 60 -8.99 -12.54 -3.83
C PHE A 60 -9.98 -13.47 -4.51
N TYR A 61 -10.03 -13.37 -5.83
CA TYR A 61 -10.62 -14.38 -6.70
C TYR A 61 -9.86 -14.42 -8.03
N SER A 62 -10.31 -15.18 -9.01
CA SER A 62 -9.65 -15.30 -10.30
C SER A 62 -9.96 -14.12 -11.23
N ASN A 63 -8.98 -13.73 -12.06
CA ASN A 63 -9.20 -12.79 -13.17
C ASN A 63 -10.11 -13.35 -14.29
N ALA A 64 -10.54 -14.59 -14.19
CA ALA A 64 -11.50 -15.19 -15.12
C ALA A 64 -12.95 -14.72 -14.92
N VAL A 65 -13.21 -13.93 -13.88
CA VAL A 65 -14.54 -13.38 -13.57
C VAL A 65 -14.54 -11.86 -13.58
N LYS A 66 -15.72 -11.28 -13.72
CA LYS A 66 -15.86 -9.81 -13.69
C LYS A 66 -15.55 -9.25 -12.29
N ASN A 67 -14.90 -8.10 -12.26
CA ASN A 67 -14.58 -7.38 -11.04
C ASN A 67 -14.86 -5.88 -11.22
N HIS A 68 -15.94 -5.42 -10.63
CA HIS A 68 -16.36 -4.01 -10.75
C HIS A 68 -15.35 -3.01 -10.16
N LEU A 69 -14.52 -3.43 -9.19
CA LEU A 69 -13.48 -2.56 -8.63
C LEU A 69 -12.36 -2.28 -9.65
N GLN A 70 -12.06 -3.24 -10.52
CA GLN A 70 -11.12 -3.03 -11.62
C GLN A 70 -11.69 -2.03 -12.64
N GLU A 71 -12.96 -2.16 -13.00
CA GLU A 71 -13.64 -1.22 -13.90
C GLU A 71 -13.70 0.20 -13.31
N GLU A 72 -13.97 0.32 -12.01
CA GLU A 72 -13.97 1.60 -11.31
C GLU A 72 -12.56 2.22 -11.26
N LEU A 73 -11.53 1.42 -10.99
CA LEU A 73 -10.14 1.87 -11.00
C LEU A 73 -9.74 2.39 -12.38
N GLU A 74 -10.03 1.64 -13.43
CA GLU A 74 -9.77 2.06 -14.81
C GLU A 74 -10.42 3.42 -15.10
N ARG A 75 -11.69 3.56 -14.79
CA ARG A 75 -12.42 4.83 -15.00
C ARG A 75 -11.75 5.99 -14.26
N LYS A 76 -11.44 5.82 -12.98
CA LYS A 76 -10.77 6.86 -12.17
C LYS A 76 -9.39 7.23 -12.69
N LEU A 77 -8.59 6.25 -13.10
CA LEU A 77 -7.27 6.51 -13.65
C LEU A 77 -7.34 7.29 -14.97
N ARG A 78 -8.30 6.96 -15.84
CA ARG A 78 -8.56 7.71 -17.08
C ARG A 78 -8.93 9.17 -16.79
N GLU A 79 -9.87 9.39 -15.87
CA GLU A 79 -10.31 10.73 -15.48
C GLU A 79 -9.15 11.57 -14.91
N LEU A 80 -8.38 11.01 -13.98
CA LEU A 80 -7.32 11.73 -13.30
C LEU A 80 -6.08 11.97 -14.19
N SER A 81 -5.74 11.04 -15.06
CA SER A 81 -4.59 11.17 -15.96
C SER A 81 -4.87 11.97 -17.22
N GLY A 82 -6.13 12.12 -17.61
CA GLY A 82 -6.52 12.66 -18.91
C GLY A 82 -6.27 11.72 -20.09
N CYS A 83 -5.77 10.50 -19.84
CA CYS A 83 -5.48 9.49 -20.87
C CYS A 83 -6.73 8.66 -21.18
N THR A 84 -7.72 9.28 -21.83
CA THR A 84 -9.03 8.66 -22.11
C THR A 84 -9.01 7.60 -23.20
N ASP A 85 -7.98 7.60 -24.04
CA ASP A 85 -7.85 6.70 -25.20
C ASP A 85 -7.12 5.38 -24.90
N TYR A 86 -6.70 5.18 -23.65
CA TYR A 86 -5.99 3.98 -23.22
C TYR A 86 -6.89 3.07 -22.36
N ASN A 87 -6.73 1.76 -22.55
CA ASN A 87 -7.31 0.73 -21.69
C ASN A 87 -6.26 0.22 -20.71
N LEU A 88 -6.68 -0.18 -19.54
CA LEU A 88 -5.85 -0.86 -18.54
C LEU A 88 -5.95 -2.39 -18.71
#